data_8bf5736bc09a714564f4a89ac9a61299
#
_entry.id   8bf5736bc09a714564f4a89ac9a61299
#
_cell.length_a   1.000
_cell.length_b   1.000
_cell.length_c   1.000
_cell.angle_alpha   90.00
_cell.angle_beta   90.00
_cell.angle_gamma   90.00
#
_symmetry.space_group_name_H-M   'P 1'
#
loop_
_entity.id
_entity.type
_entity.pdbx_description
1 polymer ?
#
loop_
_entity_poly.entity_id
_entity_poly.type
_entity_poly.pdbx_seq_one_letter_code
_entity_poly.pdbx_strand_id
1 'polypeptide(L)'
;MPSGLRGYNVYRNGVRQNTSPVTELGSVTITGLSPDTDYSDQITITAIDMAGNESEPKTLAELEAEAVTDALSPADPLAPVVRAQIDALVAAKIKPTSGKVADGAIIGVETPTGSYYKAYGGDRTSNTPLTLEKNFRYGSCSKMFTHTLILKAIDDGLLDWDDTISEFVTGVPNGDQITIRHLLLFQDGLKDWMTDPAVQQTYFLSPTNSFDPLNYIRNSVVNFAPGQGSSYSNAASWLLGKVLESVYNDGRTVDQIVVQEWQDAVDVPSLHWPTTNYMNPPYVRGWTPNLALPQIQAILGPFAFLAAFLGYPTSKDLEFTAVSTSWSGAAGSLAGNIEDFVRFGKALYDGTFLSEEMQQLRKEIFTTYVEYEPAGPHQGPGWMGFGLNSICWGAWQGWCRQPERGRRGWRRRR
;
A
#
# COMPACT_ATOMS: atom_id res chain seq x y z
N MET A 1 15.02 -11.50 32.36
CA MET A 1 14.33 -10.57 31.42
C MET A 1 15.44 -9.81 30.72
N PRO A 2 15.49 -9.75 29.41
CA PRO A 2 16.45 -8.87 28.77
C PRO A 2 16.10 -7.44 29.18
N SER A 3 17.04 -6.76 29.80
CA SER A 3 16.97 -5.34 30.08
C SER A 3 16.88 -4.63 28.73
N GLY A 4 15.80 -3.89 28.49
CA GLY A 4 15.64 -3.13 27.25
C GLY A 4 16.79 -2.14 27.07
N LEU A 5 17.13 -1.84 25.82
CA LEU A 5 18.14 -0.84 25.46
C LEU A 5 17.63 0.56 25.90
N ARG A 6 18.47 1.30 26.63
CA ARG A 6 18.22 2.69 27.03
C ARG A 6 18.81 3.68 26.00
N GLY A 7 19.92 3.32 25.37
CA GLY A 7 20.62 4.16 24.40
C GLY A 7 22.10 3.78 24.30
N TYR A 8 22.90 4.69 23.73
CA TYR A 8 24.31 4.51 23.46
C TYR A 8 25.13 5.65 24.06
N ASN A 9 26.36 5.32 24.52
CA ASN A 9 27.38 6.29 24.78
C ASN A 9 28.42 6.26 23.66
N VAL A 10 28.92 7.44 23.30
CA VAL A 10 29.98 7.62 22.30
C VAL A 10 31.21 8.18 23.00
N TYR A 11 32.35 7.61 22.73
CA TYR A 11 33.64 7.97 23.30
C TYR A 11 34.62 8.33 22.19
N ARG A 12 35.51 9.26 22.46
CA ARG A 12 36.68 9.57 21.64
C ARG A 12 37.94 9.46 22.51
N ASN A 13 38.85 8.57 22.15
CA ASN A 13 40.04 8.28 22.94
C ASN A 13 39.71 8.00 24.43
N GLY A 14 38.65 7.25 24.69
CA GLY A 14 38.16 6.94 26.03
C GLY A 14 37.43 8.07 26.76
N VAL A 15 37.25 9.23 26.15
CA VAL A 15 36.52 10.36 26.73
C VAL A 15 35.12 10.40 26.17
N ARG A 16 34.12 10.31 27.05
CA ARG A 16 32.71 10.36 26.66
C ARG A 16 32.33 11.67 26.03
N GLN A 17 31.62 11.63 24.90
CA GLN A 17 31.23 12.79 24.07
C GLN A 17 29.78 13.23 24.29
N ASN A 18 28.91 12.37 24.82
CA ASN A 18 27.50 12.69 25.09
C ASN A 18 27.26 12.78 26.61
N THR A 19 26.43 13.72 27.04
CA THR A 19 26.06 13.93 28.46
C THR A 19 24.96 12.96 28.92
N SER A 20 24.13 12.51 27.98
CA SER A 20 23.06 11.52 28.19
C SER A 20 23.13 10.45 27.11
N PRO A 21 22.69 9.22 27.36
CA PRO A 21 22.64 8.19 26.31
C PRO A 21 21.90 8.67 25.08
N VAL A 22 22.49 8.45 23.91
CA VAL A 22 21.87 8.78 22.62
C VAL A 22 20.84 7.73 22.31
N THR A 23 19.61 8.13 22.07
CA THR A 23 18.55 7.24 21.62
C THR A 23 18.64 6.98 20.13
N GLU A 24 17.91 5.99 19.60
CA GLU A 24 17.97 5.50 18.21
C GLU A 24 17.89 6.57 17.09
N LEU A 25 17.33 7.74 17.37
CA LEU A 25 17.22 8.85 16.43
C LEU A 25 18.10 10.06 16.81
N GLY A 26 18.95 9.89 17.83
CA GLY A 26 19.83 10.95 18.31
C GLY A 26 21.13 11.02 17.52
N SER A 27 21.80 12.15 17.62
CA SER A 27 23.15 12.36 17.07
C SER A 27 24.08 12.91 18.13
N VAL A 28 25.36 12.60 17.99
CA VAL A 28 26.46 13.19 18.77
C VAL A 28 27.37 13.96 17.85
N THR A 29 27.60 15.23 18.17
CA THR A 29 28.57 16.02 17.44
C THR A 29 29.93 15.89 18.12
N ILE A 30 30.90 15.35 17.40
CA ILE A 30 32.29 15.24 17.82
C ILE A 30 33.06 16.43 17.21
N THR A 31 33.64 17.27 18.05
CA THR A 31 34.43 18.44 17.62
C THR A 31 35.91 18.17 17.61
N GLY A 32 36.68 19.05 16.94
CA GLY A 32 38.15 18.98 16.89
C GLY A 32 38.68 17.82 16.03
N LEU A 33 37.91 17.41 15.01
CA LEU A 33 38.37 16.51 13.96
C LEU A 33 39.08 17.31 12.87
N SER A 34 40.17 16.77 12.32
CA SER A 34 40.83 17.34 11.16
C SER A 34 40.27 16.75 9.87
N PRO A 35 40.15 17.53 8.78
CA PRO A 35 39.78 16.97 7.48
C PRO A 35 40.71 15.85 7.05
N ASP A 36 40.22 14.91 6.29
CA ASP A 36 40.96 13.77 5.69
C ASP A 36 41.74 12.88 6.68
N THR A 37 41.31 12.88 7.95
CA THR A 37 41.90 12.02 8.99
C THR A 37 40.89 10.92 9.37
N ASP A 38 41.31 9.65 9.33
CA ASP A 38 40.51 8.52 9.79
C ASP A 38 40.55 8.47 11.33
N TYR A 39 39.38 8.47 11.92
CA TYR A 39 39.15 8.36 13.36
C TYR A 39 38.40 7.09 13.78
N SER A 40 38.18 6.15 12.87
CA SER A 40 37.36 4.97 13.09
C SER A 40 37.81 4.11 14.29
N ASP A 41 39.13 4.03 14.55
CA ASP A 41 39.69 3.34 15.69
C ASP A 41 39.72 4.17 16.99
N GLN A 42 39.50 5.47 16.91
CA GLN A 42 39.53 6.39 18.06
C GLN A 42 38.13 6.67 18.63
N ILE A 43 37.10 6.30 17.90
CA ILE A 43 35.70 6.48 18.29
C ILE A 43 35.18 5.10 18.68
N THR A 44 34.68 5.00 19.91
CA THR A 44 34.04 3.78 20.40
C THR A 44 32.63 4.05 20.87
N ILE A 45 31.75 3.07 20.75
CA ILE A 45 30.35 3.14 21.10
C ILE A 45 30.03 1.97 22.04
N THR A 46 29.29 2.26 23.11
CA THR A 46 28.75 1.26 24.02
C THR A 46 27.24 1.35 24.06
N ALA A 47 26.55 0.24 24.25
CA ALA A 47 25.13 0.18 24.51
C ALA A 47 24.86 0.24 26.00
N ILE A 48 23.78 0.93 26.42
CA ILE A 48 23.35 1.02 27.83
C ILE A 48 21.97 0.41 27.94
N ASP A 49 21.79 -0.48 28.90
CA ASP A 49 20.48 -1.04 29.21
C ASP A 49 19.64 -0.14 30.12
N MET A 50 18.39 -0.50 30.35
CA MET A 50 17.47 0.24 31.24
C MET A 50 17.89 0.20 32.71
N ALA A 51 18.77 -0.72 33.10
CA ALA A 51 19.36 -0.83 34.45
C ALA A 51 20.62 0.04 34.60
N GLY A 52 21.14 0.58 33.50
CA GLY A 52 22.34 1.41 33.47
C GLY A 52 23.64 0.63 33.26
N ASN A 53 23.58 -0.66 32.93
CA ASN A 53 24.75 -1.43 32.59
C ASN A 53 25.21 -1.06 31.19
N GLU A 54 26.52 -0.96 31.01
CA GLU A 54 27.16 -0.58 29.75
C GLU A 54 27.83 -1.80 29.13
N SER A 55 27.70 -1.99 27.82
CA SER A 55 28.35 -3.08 27.07
C SER A 55 29.85 -2.83 26.92
N GLU A 56 30.59 -3.85 26.50
CA GLU A 56 31.95 -3.66 26.00
C GLU A 56 31.93 -2.65 24.84
N PRO A 57 32.94 -1.76 24.79
CA PRO A 57 33.06 -0.77 23.74
C PRO A 57 33.44 -1.44 22.41
N LYS A 58 32.81 -0.99 21.33
CA LYS A 58 33.19 -1.31 19.95
C LYS A 58 33.68 -0.06 19.24
N THR A 59 34.75 -0.18 18.48
CA THR A 59 35.21 0.91 17.61
C THR A 59 34.24 1.15 16.46
N LEU A 60 34.31 2.32 15.86
CA LEU A 60 33.51 2.63 14.67
C LEU A 60 33.86 1.68 13.53
N ALA A 61 35.17 1.36 13.36
CA ALA A 61 35.65 0.40 12.37
C ALA A 61 35.08 -1.02 12.59
N GLU A 62 35.01 -1.50 13.85
CA GLU A 62 34.41 -2.80 14.17
C GLU A 62 32.89 -2.81 13.86
N LEU A 63 32.20 -1.73 14.18
CA LEU A 63 30.77 -1.61 13.88
C LEU A 63 30.50 -1.50 12.38
N GLU A 64 31.33 -0.79 11.63
CA GLU A 64 31.27 -0.73 10.17
C GLU A 64 31.58 -2.09 9.55
N ALA A 65 32.60 -2.81 10.05
CA ALA A 65 32.91 -4.14 9.58
C ALA A 65 31.81 -5.16 9.88
N GLU A 66 31.19 -5.10 11.06
CA GLU A 66 30.04 -5.94 11.40
C GLU A 66 28.82 -5.59 10.50
N ALA A 67 28.57 -4.31 10.27
CA ALA A 67 27.50 -3.88 9.36
C ALA A 67 27.74 -4.35 7.93
N VAL A 68 28.98 -4.33 7.45
CA VAL A 68 29.36 -4.83 6.11
C VAL A 68 29.28 -6.35 6.04
N THR A 69 29.73 -7.09 7.05
CA THR A 69 29.64 -8.56 7.07
C THR A 69 28.19 -9.05 7.17
N ASP A 70 27.36 -8.37 7.92
CA ASP A 70 25.94 -8.68 8.02
C ASP A 70 25.15 -8.27 6.74
N ALA A 71 25.56 -7.16 6.11
CA ALA A 71 25.00 -6.71 4.83
C ALA A 71 25.40 -7.60 3.63
N LEU A 72 26.48 -8.36 3.75
CA LEU A 72 26.99 -9.25 2.69
C LEU A 72 26.48 -10.70 2.82
N SER A 73 25.64 -11.00 3.80
CA SER A 73 24.94 -12.28 3.82
C SER A 73 23.91 -12.29 2.70
N PRO A 74 24.01 -13.17 1.69
CA PRO A 74 23.02 -13.25 0.60
C PRO A 74 21.59 -13.54 1.10
N ALA A 75 21.46 -13.94 2.37
CA ALA A 75 20.17 -14.28 2.98
C ALA A 75 19.51 -13.10 3.72
N ASP A 76 20.19 -11.98 3.94
CA ASP A 76 19.62 -10.86 4.70
C ASP A 76 20.18 -9.49 4.26
N PRO A 77 19.47 -8.80 3.38
CA PRO A 77 19.90 -7.54 2.76
C PRO A 77 19.79 -6.31 3.66
N LEU A 78 19.20 -6.44 4.84
CA LEU A 78 19.01 -5.31 5.75
C LEU A 78 20.00 -5.37 6.91
N ALA A 79 20.66 -4.24 7.19
CA ALA A 79 21.51 -4.11 8.38
C ALA A 79 20.72 -4.44 9.66
N PRO A 80 21.33 -5.08 10.67
CA PRO A 80 20.67 -5.46 11.91
C PRO A 80 19.92 -4.31 12.60
N VAL A 81 20.47 -3.10 12.54
CA VAL A 81 19.83 -1.90 13.09
C VAL A 81 18.52 -1.56 12.38
N VAL A 82 18.48 -1.70 11.06
CA VAL A 82 17.26 -1.45 10.27
C VAL A 82 16.19 -2.48 10.57
N ARG A 83 16.57 -3.76 10.69
CA ARG A 83 15.66 -4.84 11.11
C ARG A 83 15.08 -4.57 12.49
N ALA A 84 15.93 -4.21 13.47
CA ALA A 84 15.47 -3.88 14.81
C ALA A 84 14.51 -2.67 14.83
N GLN A 85 14.74 -1.67 13.98
CA GLN A 85 13.81 -0.55 13.82
C GLN A 85 12.47 -0.99 13.22
N ILE A 86 12.50 -1.83 12.19
CA ILE A 86 11.27 -2.42 11.61
C ILE A 86 10.53 -3.22 12.69
N ASP A 87 11.21 -4.09 13.43
CA ASP A 87 10.64 -4.89 14.50
C ASP A 87 9.97 -4.03 15.57
N ALA A 88 10.63 -2.97 16.01
CA ALA A 88 10.11 -2.05 17.01
C ALA A 88 8.88 -1.30 16.51
N LEU A 89 8.92 -0.78 15.28
CA LEU A 89 7.79 -0.07 14.66
C LEU A 89 6.58 -0.98 14.49
N VAL A 90 6.77 -2.20 13.98
CA VAL A 90 5.70 -3.17 13.80
C VAL A 90 5.14 -3.61 15.14
N ALA A 91 6.00 -3.96 16.11
CA ALA A 91 5.57 -4.35 17.45
C ALA A 91 4.73 -3.27 18.15
N ALA A 92 5.05 -1.99 17.91
CA ALA A 92 4.25 -0.88 18.44
C ALA A 92 2.87 -0.76 17.78
N LYS A 93 2.69 -1.26 16.55
CA LYS A 93 1.44 -1.16 15.77
C LYS A 93 0.55 -2.37 15.90
N ILE A 94 1.09 -3.56 16.15
CA ILE A 94 0.32 -4.81 16.30
C ILE A 94 -0.05 -5.13 17.76
N LYS A 95 0.28 -4.26 18.74
CA LYS A 95 -0.16 -4.47 20.13
C LYS A 95 -1.65 -4.16 20.26
N PRO A 96 -2.45 -5.07 20.85
CA PRO A 96 -3.86 -4.85 21.08
C PRO A 96 -4.04 -3.85 22.23
N THR A 97 -4.02 -2.57 21.92
CA THR A 97 -4.42 -1.53 22.86
C THR A 97 -5.57 -0.73 22.26
N SER A 98 -6.76 -0.91 22.84
CA SER A 98 -7.95 -0.08 22.60
C SER A 98 -8.46 0.01 21.15
N GLY A 99 -8.74 -1.11 20.49
CA GLY A 99 -9.61 -1.16 19.29
C GLY A 99 -9.05 -0.52 18.00
N LYS A 100 -7.73 -0.34 17.88
CA LYS A 100 -7.13 0.36 16.74
C LYS A 100 -5.93 -0.35 16.10
N VAL A 101 -5.75 -1.65 16.31
CA VAL A 101 -4.49 -2.30 15.94
C VAL A 101 -4.74 -3.53 15.08
N ALA A 102 -3.90 -3.69 14.06
CA ALA A 102 -3.84 -4.91 13.28
C ALA A 102 -3.39 -6.09 14.17
N ASP A 103 -3.95 -7.27 13.94
CA ASP A 103 -3.59 -8.47 14.68
C ASP A 103 -2.22 -9.01 14.28
N GLY A 104 -1.75 -8.59 13.12
CA GLY A 104 -0.43 -8.91 12.61
C GLY A 104 -0.05 -8.08 11.40
N ALA A 105 1.17 -8.25 10.95
CA ALA A 105 1.71 -7.62 9.74
C ALA A 105 2.65 -8.59 9.04
N ILE A 106 2.76 -8.45 7.73
CA ILE A 106 3.76 -9.13 6.91
C ILE A 106 4.55 -8.04 6.19
N ILE A 107 5.87 -8.07 6.35
CA ILE A 107 6.79 -7.12 5.74
C ILE A 107 7.61 -7.84 4.69
N GLY A 108 7.73 -7.25 3.52
CA GLY A 108 8.65 -7.66 2.46
C GLY A 108 9.45 -6.45 1.98
N VAL A 109 10.76 -6.63 1.84
CA VAL A 109 11.69 -5.62 1.33
C VAL A 109 12.59 -6.27 0.32
N GLU A 110 12.73 -5.66 -0.85
CA GLU A 110 13.67 -6.04 -1.88
C GLU A 110 14.75 -4.98 -1.99
N THR A 111 16.00 -5.41 -2.05
CA THR A 111 17.16 -4.53 -2.24
C THR A 111 18.06 -5.09 -3.35
N PRO A 112 19.01 -4.32 -3.88
CA PRO A 112 19.99 -4.85 -4.85
C PRO A 112 20.83 -6.02 -4.33
N THR A 113 20.92 -6.21 -3.00
CA THR A 113 21.74 -7.24 -2.36
C THR A 113 20.93 -8.44 -1.89
N GLY A 114 19.59 -8.41 -1.94
CA GLY A 114 18.72 -9.53 -1.57
C GLY A 114 17.39 -9.09 -0.99
N SER A 115 16.60 -10.05 -0.52
CA SER A 115 15.24 -9.86 -0.04
C SER A 115 15.13 -10.12 1.46
N TYR A 116 14.31 -9.35 2.15
CA TYR A 116 13.95 -9.56 3.55
C TYR A 116 12.45 -9.74 3.70
N TYR A 117 12.02 -10.82 4.34
CA TYR A 117 10.61 -11.09 4.61
C TYR A 117 10.40 -11.48 6.06
N LYS A 118 9.38 -10.92 6.70
CA LYS A 118 9.03 -11.27 8.08
C LYS A 118 7.54 -11.12 8.33
N ALA A 119 6.95 -12.12 8.99
CA ALA A 119 5.59 -12.10 9.48
C ALA A 119 5.58 -11.85 11.01
N TYR A 120 4.61 -11.06 11.48
CA TYR A 120 4.44 -10.66 12.86
C TYR A 120 3.00 -10.89 13.30
N GLY A 121 2.82 -11.29 14.57
CA GLY A 121 1.48 -11.50 15.14
C GLY A 121 0.82 -12.76 14.60
N GLY A 122 -0.50 -12.81 14.67
CA GLY A 122 -1.26 -14.01 14.33
C GLY A 122 -2.74 -13.74 14.06
N ASP A 123 -3.46 -14.81 13.80
CA ASP A 123 -4.90 -14.76 13.63
C ASP A 123 -5.60 -14.48 14.98
N ARG A 124 -6.47 -13.51 14.99
CA ARG A 124 -7.20 -13.03 16.19
C ARG A 124 -7.98 -14.10 16.94
N THR A 125 -8.53 -15.07 16.21
CA THR A 125 -9.42 -16.09 16.78
C THR A 125 -8.71 -17.38 17.13
N SER A 126 -7.80 -17.82 16.28
CA SER A 126 -7.07 -19.08 16.46
C SER A 126 -5.73 -18.90 17.16
N ASN A 127 -5.26 -17.67 17.29
CA ASN A 127 -3.91 -17.33 17.75
C ASN A 127 -2.80 -18.02 16.95
N THR A 128 -3.13 -18.49 15.73
CA THR A 128 -2.16 -19.11 14.83
C THR A 128 -1.25 -18.01 14.28
N PRO A 129 0.10 -18.14 14.34
CA PRO A 129 1.01 -17.17 13.80
C PRO A 129 0.77 -16.88 12.33
N LEU A 130 0.97 -15.63 11.90
CA LEU A 130 1.04 -15.32 10.48
C LEU A 130 2.31 -15.94 9.89
N THR A 131 2.19 -16.39 8.63
CA THR A 131 3.31 -16.93 7.85
C THR A 131 3.39 -16.20 6.50
N LEU A 132 4.52 -16.32 5.81
CA LEU A 132 4.77 -15.64 4.54
C LEU A 132 3.91 -16.19 3.40
N GLU A 133 3.53 -17.47 3.48
CA GLU A 133 2.73 -18.16 2.46
C GLU A 133 1.26 -17.76 2.46
N LYS A 134 0.81 -17.03 3.50
CA LYS A 134 -0.60 -16.63 3.58
C LYS A 134 -0.93 -15.58 2.55
N ASN A 135 -1.95 -15.88 1.76
CA ASN A 135 -2.54 -14.96 0.81
C ASN A 135 -3.33 -13.86 1.54
N PHE A 136 -3.28 -12.66 1.00
CA PHE A 136 -4.08 -11.52 1.42
C PHE A 136 -4.61 -10.77 0.20
N ARG A 137 -5.71 -10.03 0.38
CA ARG A 137 -6.27 -9.23 -0.69
C ARG A 137 -5.38 -8.01 -0.93
N TYR A 138 -4.98 -7.82 -2.17
CA TYR A 138 -4.16 -6.67 -2.57
C TYR A 138 -4.96 -5.36 -2.57
N GLY A 139 -6.30 -5.47 -2.58
CA GLY A 139 -7.16 -4.30 -2.62
C GLY A 139 -6.82 -3.41 -3.81
N SER A 140 -6.81 -2.11 -3.61
CA SER A 140 -6.51 -1.15 -4.67
C SER A 140 -5.12 -1.27 -5.29
N CYS A 141 -4.19 -2.04 -4.71
CA CYS A 141 -2.93 -2.39 -5.37
C CYS A 141 -3.15 -3.19 -6.67
N SER A 142 -4.30 -3.85 -6.80
CA SER A 142 -4.72 -4.50 -8.05
C SER A 142 -4.75 -3.54 -9.25
N LYS A 143 -5.00 -2.25 -9.02
CA LYS A 143 -5.01 -1.24 -10.08
C LYS A 143 -3.68 -1.16 -10.82
N MET A 144 -2.56 -1.31 -10.12
CA MET A 144 -1.23 -1.26 -10.75
C MET A 144 -1.04 -2.41 -11.74
N PHE A 145 -1.58 -3.60 -11.42
CA PHE A 145 -1.54 -4.74 -12.34
C PHE A 145 -2.32 -4.45 -13.62
N THR A 146 -3.56 -3.98 -13.48
CA THR A 146 -4.44 -3.65 -14.61
C THR A 146 -3.88 -2.48 -15.43
N HIS A 147 -3.49 -1.38 -14.77
CA HIS A 147 -2.99 -0.18 -15.46
C HIS A 147 -1.69 -0.46 -16.21
N THR A 148 -0.81 -1.32 -15.69
CA THR A 148 0.42 -1.70 -16.41
C THR A 148 0.10 -2.44 -17.70
N LEU A 149 -0.89 -3.32 -17.72
CA LEU A 149 -1.31 -4.01 -18.95
C LEU A 149 -1.97 -3.07 -19.96
N ILE A 150 -2.68 -2.04 -19.49
CA ILE A 150 -3.17 -0.96 -20.38
C ILE A 150 -2.00 -0.19 -20.99
N LEU A 151 -0.99 0.18 -20.17
CA LEU A 151 0.22 0.83 -20.70
C LEU A 151 0.96 -0.05 -21.69
N LYS A 152 1.03 -1.37 -21.42
CA LYS A 152 1.57 -2.35 -22.37
C LYS A 152 0.79 -2.34 -23.70
N ALA A 153 -0.54 -2.35 -23.63
CA ALA A 153 -1.37 -2.33 -24.84
C ALA A 153 -1.15 -1.05 -25.67
N ILE A 154 -0.93 0.09 -25.00
CA ILE A 154 -0.58 1.35 -25.67
C ILE A 154 0.82 1.28 -26.28
N ASP A 155 1.79 0.74 -25.55
CA ASP A 155 3.18 0.59 -25.97
C ASP A 155 3.30 -0.36 -27.19
N ASP A 156 2.48 -1.41 -27.22
CA ASP A 156 2.36 -2.36 -28.33
C ASP A 156 1.55 -1.80 -29.53
N GLY A 157 0.98 -0.61 -29.42
CA GLY A 157 0.16 0.01 -30.47
C GLY A 157 -1.22 -0.64 -30.67
N LEU A 158 -1.71 -1.36 -29.68
CA LEU A 158 -3.04 -1.99 -29.68
C LEU A 158 -4.13 -1.07 -29.14
N LEU A 159 -3.75 0.03 -28.50
CA LEU A 159 -4.61 1.00 -27.86
C LEU A 159 -3.96 2.39 -27.95
N ASP A 160 -4.76 3.44 -28.08
CA ASP A 160 -4.29 4.81 -28.05
C ASP A 160 -4.69 5.51 -26.75
N TRP A 161 -3.88 6.50 -26.34
CA TRP A 161 -4.18 7.35 -25.18
C TRP A 161 -5.51 8.09 -25.31
N ASP A 162 -5.87 8.44 -26.53
CA ASP A 162 -7.02 9.27 -26.85
C ASP A 162 -8.24 8.45 -27.31
N ASP A 163 -8.12 7.11 -27.39
CA ASP A 163 -9.28 6.22 -27.60
C ASP A 163 -10.32 6.47 -26.51
N THR A 164 -11.60 6.55 -26.93
CA THR A 164 -12.67 6.86 -25.99
C THR A 164 -13.30 5.61 -25.38
N ILE A 165 -13.73 5.70 -24.13
CA ILE A 165 -14.33 4.53 -23.45
C ILE A 165 -15.61 4.05 -24.14
N SER A 166 -16.32 4.90 -24.90
CA SER A 166 -17.51 4.51 -25.65
C SER A 166 -17.23 3.51 -26.76
N GLU A 167 -15.97 3.39 -27.23
CA GLU A 167 -15.55 2.39 -28.21
C GLU A 167 -15.53 0.97 -27.62
N PHE A 168 -15.35 0.85 -26.33
CA PHE A 168 -15.22 -0.40 -25.60
C PHE A 168 -16.46 -0.73 -24.74
N VAL A 169 -17.04 0.28 -24.11
CA VAL A 169 -18.17 0.12 -23.16
C VAL A 169 -19.25 1.13 -23.44
N THR A 170 -20.43 0.66 -23.86
CA THR A 170 -21.56 1.52 -24.16
C THR A 170 -22.30 2.02 -22.91
N GLY A 171 -22.87 3.23 -22.99
CA GLY A 171 -23.74 3.78 -21.97
C GLY A 171 -23.02 4.39 -20.76
N VAL A 172 -21.70 4.56 -20.80
CA VAL A 172 -20.96 5.31 -19.80
C VAL A 172 -21.26 6.80 -19.96
N PRO A 173 -21.63 7.54 -18.89
CA PRO A 173 -21.82 8.98 -18.96
C PRO A 173 -20.57 9.70 -19.48
N ASN A 174 -20.73 10.59 -20.46
CA ASN A 174 -19.63 11.27 -21.16
C ASN A 174 -18.60 10.30 -21.83
N GLY A 175 -19.03 9.08 -22.13
CA GLY A 175 -18.12 8.04 -22.63
C GLY A 175 -17.43 8.38 -23.95
N ASP A 176 -18.02 9.25 -24.77
CA ASP A 176 -17.47 9.82 -26.00
C ASP A 176 -16.38 10.89 -25.78
N GLN A 177 -16.20 11.34 -24.54
CA GLN A 177 -15.23 12.34 -24.12
C GLN A 177 -14.21 11.80 -23.12
N ILE A 178 -14.52 10.68 -22.45
CA ILE A 178 -13.63 10.03 -21.52
C ILE A 178 -12.64 9.18 -22.32
N THR A 179 -11.37 9.57 -22.30
CA THR A 179 -10.30 8.83 -22.96
C THR A 179 -9.61 7.84 -22.03
N ILE A 180 -8.83 6.91 -22.60
CA ILE A 180 -7.97 5.98 -21.85
C ILE A 180 -7.04 6.77 -20.91
N ARG A 181 -6.47 7.88 -21.38
CA ARG A 181 -5.66 8.81 -20.59
C ARG A 181 -6.44 9.34 -19.36
N HIS A 182 -7.69 9.76 -19.55
CA HIS A 182 -8.51 10.25 -18.44
C HIS A 182 -8.74 9.17 -17.37
N LEU A 183 -8.99 7.93 -17.77
CA LEU A 183 -9.18 6.79 -16.85
C LEU A 183 -7.89 6.46 -16.08
N LEU A 184 -6.74 6.38 -16.75
CA LEU A 184 -5.44 6.11 -16.14
C LEU A 184 -5.03 7.17 -15.11
N LEU A 185 -5.43 8.43 -15.33
CA LEU A 185 -5.10 9.58 -14.50
C LEU A 185 -6.21 9.98 -13.52
N PHE A 186 -7.30 9.22 -13.44
CA PHE A 186 -8.48 9.54 -12.61
C PHE A 186 -9.06 10.92 -12.91
N GLN A 187 -9.06 11.30 -14.20
CA GLN A 187 -9.62 12.55 -14.72
C GLN A 187 -10.93 12.33 -15.47
N ASP A 188 -11.52 11.17 -15.33
CA ASP A 188 -12.76 10.74 -15.99
C ASP A 188 -14.01 11.44 -15.47
N GLY A 189 -14.01 11.89 -14.22
CA GLY A 189 -15.13 12.55 -13.56
C GLY A 189 -16.25 11.61 -13.13
N LEU A 190 -16.12 10.30 -13.28
CA LEU A 190 -17.13 9.33 -12.87
C LEU A 190 -17.20 9.23 -11.34
N LYS A 191 -18.41 9.02 -10.84
CA LYS A 191 -18.63 8.81 -9.41
C LYS A 191 -18.13 7.44 -8.98
N ASP A 192 -17.35 7.42 -7.90
CA ASP A 192 -16.94 6.16 -7.26
C ASP A 192 -18.10 5.60 -6.43
N TRP A 193 -18.53 4.37 -6.71
CA TRP A 193 -19.59 3.71 -5.94
C TRP A 193 -19.21 3.50 -4.47
N MET A 194 -17.92 3.37 -4.15
CA MET A 194 -17.48 3.22 -2.75
C MET A 194 -17.58 4.52 -1.95
N THR A 195 -17.89 5.66 -2.58
CA THR A 195 -18.22 6.92 -1.89
C THR A 195 -19.73 7.11 -1.71
N ASP A 196 -20.54 6.24 -2.30
CA ASP A 196 -22.00 6.29 -2.16
C ASP A 196 -22.44 5.62 -0.85
N PRO A 197 -23.11 6.34 0.06
CA PRO A 197 -23.52 5.78 1.35
C PRO A 197 -24.44 4.55 1.24
N ALA A 198 -25.32 4.51 0.24
CA ALA A 198 -26.22 3.36 0.03
C ALA A 198 -25.44 2.12 -0.43
N VAL A 199 -24.44 2.30 -1.28
CA VAL A 199 -23.56 1.22 -1.73
C VAL A 199 -22.69 0.75 -0.60
N GLN A 200 -22.05 1.66 0.15
CA GLN A 200 -21.26 1.30 1.34
C GLN A 200 -22.07 0.50 2.34
N GLN A 201 -23.30 0.91 2.60
CA GLN A 201 -24.20 0.21 3.49
C GLN A 201 -24.46 -1.24 3.02
N THR A 202 -24.79 -1.42 1.74
CA THR A 202 -25.01 -2.73 1.15
C THR A 202 -23.74 -3.60 1.24
N TYR A 203 -22.57 -3.02 0.96
CA TYR A 203 -21.29 -3.69 1.07
C TYR A 203 -21.01 -4.20 2.48
N PHE A 204 -21.23 -3.39 3.51
CA PHE A 204 -20.99 -3.79 4.90
C PHE A 204 -22.02 -4.80 5.42
N LEU A 205 -23.27 -4.71 4.99
CA LEU A 205 -24.34 -5.63 5.43
C LEU A 205 -24.34 -6.95 4.66
N SER A 206 -23.85 -6.95 3.42
CA SER A 206 -23.94 -8.12 2.53
C SER A 206 -22.71 -8.21 1.61
N PRO A 207 -21.48 -8.31 2.18
CA PRO A 207 -20.25 -8.28 1.40
C PRO A 207 -20.10 -9.42 0.40
N THR A 208 -20.82 -10.52 0.62
CA THR A 208 -20.81 -11.72 -0.25
C THR A 208 -21.76 -11.63 -1.42
N ASN A 209 -22.68 -10.65 -1.42
CA ASN A 209 -23.60 -10.45 -2.55
C ASN A 209 -22.82 -9.90 -3.74
N SER A 210 -23.30 -10.22 -4.94
CA SER A 210 -22.76 -9.61 -6.16
C SER A 210 -23.21 -8.16 -6.29
N PHE A 211 -22.31 -7.34 -6.84
CA PHE A 211 -22.53 -5.96 -7.21
C PHE A 211 -22.32 -5.80 -8.71
N ASP A 212 -23.06 -4.93 -9.35
CA ASP A 212 -22.91 -4.59 -10.77
C ASP A 212 -22.36 -3.17 -10.92
N PRO A 213 -21.01 -3.02 -11.02
CA PRO A 213 -20.39 -1.72 -11.21
C PRO A 213 -20.84 -1.02 -12.49
N LEU A 214 -21.06 -1.74 -13.58
CA LEU A 214 -21.46 -1.15 -14.84
C LEU A 214 -22.85 -0.52 -14.76
N ASN A 215 -23.80 -1.20 -14.12
CA ASN A 215 -25.12 -0.65 -13.89
C ASN A 215 -25.05 0.60 -13.00
N TYR A 216 -24.20 0.60 -11.97
CA TYR A 216 -23.98 1.79 -11.13
C TYR A 216 -23.42 2.94 -11.94
N ILE A 217 -22.33 2.71 -12.72
CA ILE A 217 -21.68 3.72 -13.56
C ILE A 217 -22.67 4.36 -14.52
N ARG A 218 -23.47 3.55 -15.23
CA ARG A 218 -24.46 4.01 -16.21
C ARG A 218 -25.56 4.90 -15.63
N ASN A 219 -25.89 4.70 -14.37
CA ASN A 219 -26.97 5.41 -13.69
C ASN A 219 -26.47 6.52 -12.75
N SER A 220 -25.16 6.73 -12.65
CA SER A 220 -24.56 7.73 -11.77
C SER A 220 -24.44 9.09 -12.44
N VAL A 221 -24.55 10.15 -11.63
CA VAL A 221 -24.15 11.49 -12.05
C VAL A 221 -22.62 11.61 -12.05
N VAL A 222 -22.09 12.40 -12.96
CA VAL A 222 -20.66 12.71 -12.99
C VAL A 222 -20.31 13.80 -11.99
N ASN A 223 -19.11 13.75 -11.44
CA ASN A 223 -18.61 14.76 -10.50
C ASN A 223 -18.13 16.02 -11.23
N PHE A 224 -17.49 15.85 -12.41
CA PHE A 224 -16.98 16.93 -13.25
C PHE A 224 -16.85 16.44 -14.70
N ALA A 225 -16.65 17.34 -15.65
CA ALA A 225 -16.40 16.97 -17.03
C ALA A 225 -15.02 16.35 -17.21
N PRO A 226 -14.82 15.39 -18.14
CA PRO A 226 -13.55 14.74 -18.38
C PRO A 226 -12.41 15.76 -18.57
N GLY A 227 -11.27 15.53 -17.89
CA GLY A 227 -10.10 16.41 -17.90
C GLY A 227 -10.22 17.69 -17.07
N GLN A 228 -11.38 17.99 -16.46
CA GLN A 228 -11.58 19.23 -15.69
C GLN A 228 -11.25 19.08 -14.19
N GLY A 229 -10.85 17.91 -13.75
CA GLY A 229 -10.48 17.63 -12.38
C GLY A 229 -9.81 16.28 -12.25
N SER A 230 -9.46 15.89 -11.04
CA SER A 230 -8.96 14.56 -10.73
C SER A 230 -9.58 14.06 -9.44
N SER A 231 -10.11 12.85 -9.45
CA SER A 231 -10.70 12.20 -8.27
C SER A 231 -10.48 10.71 -8.36
N TYR A 232 -9.97 10.12 -7.29
CA TYR A 232 -9.80 8.66 -7.23
C TYR A 232 -11.14 7.97 -7.51
N SER A 233 -11.11 7.02 -8.45
CA SER A 233 -12.30 6.31 -8.89
C SER A 233 -12.02 4.81 -9.10
N ASN A 234 -12.81 3.95 -8.45
CA ASN A 234 -12.83 2.54 -8.77
C ASN A 234 -13.47 2.29 -10.14
N ALA A 235 -14.37 3.17 -10.58
CA ALA A 235 -15.02 3.11 -11.89
C ALA A 235 -14.00 3.16 -13.02
N ALA A 236 -13.02 4.07 -12.96
CA ALA A 236 -11.96 4.18 -13.94
C ALA A 236 -11.21 2.85 -14.13
N SER A 237 -10.69 2.28 -13.06
CA SER A 237 -9.92 1.02 -13.16
C SER A 237 -10.77 -0.19 -13.52
N TRP A 238 -12.04 -0.21 -13.12
CA TRP A 238 -12.98 -1.25 -13.52
C TRP A 238 -13.25 -1.21 -15.03
N LEU A 239 -13.45 -0.01 -15.58
CA LEU A 239 -13.62 0.20 -17.02
C LEU A 239 -12.36 -0.16 -17.82
N LEU A 240 -11.16 0.17 -17.32
CA LEU A 240 -9.91 -0.27 -17.94
C LEU A 240 -9.80 -1.80 -17.98
N GLY A 241 -10.37 -2.51 -17.00
CA GLY A 241 -10.50 -3.98 -17.09
C GLY A 241 -11.37 -4.43 -18.28
N LYS A 242 -12.44 -3.71 -18.60
CA LYS A 242 -13.28 -3.99 -19.77
C LYS A 242 -12.57 -3.63 -21.09
N VAL A 243 -11.74 -2.61 -21.06
CA VAL A 243 -10.87 -2.29 -22.21
C VAL A 243 -9.90 -3.44 -22.49
N LEU A 244 -9.27 -4.03 -21.46
CA LEU A 244 -8.39 -5.20 -21.63
C LEU A 244 -9.13 -6.38 -22.28
N GLU A 245 -10.34 -6.71 -21.85
CA GLU A 245 -11.15 -7.78 -22.47
C GLU A 245 -11.36 -7.52 -23.99
N SER A 246 -11.58 -6.27 -24.36
CA SER A 246 -11.77 -5.88 -25.75
C SER A 246 -10.47 -5.89 -26.55
N VAL A 247 -9.37 -5.43 -25.98
CA VAL A 247 -8.05 -5.36 -26.64
C VAL A 247 -7.48 -6.74 -26.88
N TYR A 248 -7.51 -7.62 -25.89
CA TYR A 248 -7.02 -9.01 -26.04
C TYR A 248 -7.92 -9.82 -26.98
N ASN A 249 -9.23 -9.63 -26.90
CA ASN A 249 -10.25 -10.21 -27.81
C ASN A 249 -10.07 -11.71 -28.09
N ASP A 250 -9.57 -12.47 -27.11
CA ASP A 250 -9.28 -13.90 -27.20
C ASP A 250 -10.26 -14.76 -26.41
N GLY A 251 -11.32 -14.15 -25.88
CA GLY A 251 -12.37 -14.79 -25.10
C GLY A 251 -12.07 -14.91 -23.60
N ARG A 252 -10.89 -14.48 -23.14
CA ARG A 252 -10.58 -14.42 -21.73
C ARG A 252 -11.32 -13.26 -21.05
N THR A 253 -11.73 -13.48 -19.81
CA THR A 253 -12.23 -12.43 -18.91
C THR A 253 -11.07 -11.67 -18.27
N VAL A 254 -11.32 -10.46 -17.76
CA VAL A 254 -10.28 -9.59 -17.18
C VAL A 254 -9.49 -10.27 -16.06
N ASP A 255 -10.13 -11.09 -15.23
CA ASP A 255 -9.46 -11.86 -14.18
C ASP A 255 -8.47 -12.88 -14.75
N GLN A 256 -8.84 -13.57 -15.84
CA GLN A 256 -7.95 -14.48 -16.57
C GLN A 256 -6.79 -13.74 -17.23
N ILE A 257 -7.09 -12.63 -17.92
CA ILE A 257 -6.06 -11.81 -18.58
C ILE A 257 -5.05 -11.32 -17.55
N VAL A 258 -5.50 -10.63 -16.52
CA VAL A 258 -4.59 -10.02 -15.55
C VAL A 258 -3.74 -11.07 -14.83
N VAL A 259 -4.32 -12.15 -14.37
CA VAL A 259 -3.56 -13.20 -13.66
C VAL A 259 -2.55 -13.86 -14.59
N GLN A 260 -2.98 -14.28 -15.78
CA GLN A 260 -2.13 -15.03 -16.69
C GLN A 260 -0.98 -14.17 -17.23
N GLU A 261 -1.25 -12.96 -17.72
CA GLU A 261 -0.19 -12.07 -18.25
C GLU A 261 0.90 -11.82 -17.20
N TRP A 262 0.52 -11.61 -15.95
CA TRP A 262 1.50 -11.41 -14.88
C TRP A 262 2.24 -12.69 -14.48
N GLN A 263 1.57 -13.84 -14.43
CA GLN A 263 2.22 -15.13 -14.14
C GLN A 263 3.16 -15.56 -15.28
N ASP A 264 2.82 -15.27 -16.51
CA ASP A 264 3.67 -15.59 -17.67
C ASP A 264 4.95 -14.73 -17.73
N ALA A 265 4.88 -13.48 -17.25
CA ALA A 265 6.00 -12.55 -17.30
C ALA A 265 6.85 -12.52 -16.02
N VAL A 266 6.27 -12.85 -14.89
CA VAL A 266 6.91 -12.73 -13.55
C VAL A 266 6.57 -13.99 -12.73
N ASP A 267 7.55 -14.52 -12.02
CA ASP A 267 7.35 -15.67 -11.12
C ASP A 267 6.51 -15.27 -9.88
N VAL A 268 5.20 -15.24 -10.06
CA VAL A 268 4.20 -14.88 -9.04
C VAL A 268 3.10 -15.95 -8.90
N PRO A 269 3.47 -17.20 -8.52
CA PRO A 269 2.56 -18.35 -8.54
C PRO A 269 1.37 -18.23 -7.57
N SER A 270 1.46 -17.44 -6.51
CA SER A 270 0.35 -17.24 -5.58
C SER A 270 -0.66 -16.19 -6.06
N LEU A 271 -0.28 -15.37 -7.06
CA LEU A 271 -1.17 -14.35 -7.63
C LEU A 271 -2.44 -15.03 -8.19
N HIS A 272 -3.59 -14.58 -7.73
CA HIS A 272 -4.87 -15.08 -8.21
C HIS A 272 -5.95 -14.02 -8.08
N TRP A 273 -7.00 -14.19 -8.86
CA TRP A 273 -8.26 -13.50 -8.68
C TRP A 273 -9.26 -14.49 -8.08
N PRO A 274 -9.73 -14.29 -6.85
CA PRO A 274 -10.64 -15.22 -6.21
C PRO A 274 -11.92 -15.44 -7.03
N THR A 275 -12.20 -16.67 -7.39
CA THR A 275 -13.42 -17.07 -8.11
C THR A 275 -14.60 -17.33 -7.16
N THR A 276 -14.33 -17.33 -5.86
CA THR A 276 -15.32 -17.40 -4.79
C THR A 276 -15.21 -16.17 -3.91
N ASN A 277 -16.04 -16.09 -2.88
CA ASN A 277 -15.93 -15.02 -1.87
C ASN A 277 -14.65 -15.13 -1.01
N TYR A 278 -13.89 -16.22 -1.12
CA TYR A 278 -12.66 -16.47 -0.37
C TYR A 278 -11.46 -16.49 -1.30
N MET A 279 -10.32 -16.11 -0.77
CA MET A 279 -9.00 -16.28 -1.41
C MET A 279 -8.61 -17.77 -1.43
N ASN A 280 -7.66 -18.13 -2.27
CA ASN A 280 -7.04 -19.46 -2.24
C ASN A 280 -6.31 -19.65 -0.91
N PRO A 281 -6.47 -20.83 -0.24
CA PRO A 281 -5.77 -21.11 1.01
C PRO A 281 -4.26 -21.36 0.78
N PRO A 282 -3.41 -21.10 1.80
CA PRO A 282 -3.73 -20.49 3.08
C PRO A 282 -3.90 -18.98 2.95
N TYR A 283 -4.81 -18.38 3.71
CA TYR A 283 -5.04 -16.93 3.67
C TYR A 283 -5.17 -16.31 5.06
N VAL A 284 -5.01 -14.98 5.13
CA VAL A 284 -5.30 -14.20 6.31
C VAL A 284 -6.80 -13.93 6.42
N ARG A 285 -7.32 -13.87 7.65
CA ARG A 285 -8.70 -13.43 7.88
C ARG A 285 -8.77 -11.90 7.90
N GLY A 286 -9.82 -11.36 7.29
CA GLY A 286 -10.15 -9.96 7.33
C GLY A 286 -11.09 -9.65 8.51
N TRP A 287 -10.90 -8.48 9.11
CA TRP A 287 -11.75 -7.99 10.20
C TRP A 287 -12.14 -6.56 9.94
N THR A 288 -13.40 -6.23 10.16
CA THR A 288 -13.88 -4.85 10.14
C THR A 288 -14.13 -4.35 11.56
N PRO A 289 -13.93 -3.04 11.83
CA PRO A 289 -14.28 -2.46 13.11
C PRO A 289 -15.74 -2.74 13.47
N ASN A 290 -16.02 -2.82 14.77
CA ASN A 290 -17.36 -3.10 15.24
C ASN A 290 -18.35 -1.97 14.87
N LEU A 291 -19.64 -2.32 14.82
CA LEU A 291 -20.72 -1.40 14.45
C LEU A 291 -20.95 -0.26 15.44
N ALA A 292 -20.35 -0.32 16.64
CA ALA A 292 -20.45 0.76 17.64
C ALA A 292 -19.53 1.94 17.32
N LEU A 293 -18.59 1.82 16.38
CA LEU A 293 -17.72 2.93 16.00
C LEU A 293 -18.52 4.00 15.24
N PRO A 294 -18.36 5.28 15.61
CA PRO A 294 -19.12 6.39 14.99
C PRO A 294 -19.01 6.43 13.47
N GLN A 295 -17.85 6.04 12.92
CA GLN A 295 -17.63 6.00 11.46
C GLN A 295 -18.50 4.93 10.79
N ILE A 296 -18.63 3.75 11.38
CA ILE A 296 -19.47 2.68 10.86
C ILE A 296 -20.95 3.03 11.04
N GLN A 297 -21.31 3.64 12.18
CA GLN A 297 -22.66 4.13 12.39
C GLN A 297 -23.05 5.22 11.40
N ALA A 298 -22.12 6.13 11.06
CA ALA A 298 -22.35 7.15 10.03
C ALA A 298 -22.60 6.54 8.64
N ILE A 299 -21.85 5.49 8.27
CA ILE A 299 -22.03 4.75 7.02
C ILE A 299 -23.39 4.01 7.00
N LEU A 300 -23.73 3.36 8.09
CA LEU A 300 -24.97 2.58 8.19
C LEU A 300 -26.20 3.46 8.38
N GLY A 301 -26.04 4.69 8.91
CA GLY A 301 -27.13 5.60 9.18
C GLY A 301 -28.23 4.96 10.04
N PRO A 302 -29.53 5.10 9.66
CA PRO A 302 -30.65 4.49 10.38
C PRO A 302 -30.58 2.97 10.48
N PHE A 303 -29.86 2.32 9.55
CA PHE A 303 -29.72 0.86 9.52
C PHE A 303 -28.73 0.30 10.54
N ALA A 304 -27.97 1.15 11.25
CA ALA A 304 -27.12 0.70 12.36
C ALA A 304 -27.96 -0.02 13.42
N PHE A 305 -29.18 0.49 13.71
CA PHE A 305 -30.14 -0.16 14.61
C PHE A 305 -30.62 -1.52 14.06
N LEU A 306 -30.93 -1.57 12.76
CA LEU A 306 -31.39 -2.81 12.13
C LEU A 306 -30.27 -3.86 12.08
N ALA A 307 -29.03 -3.46 11.84
CA ALA A 307 -27.88 -4.35 11.88
C ALA A 307 -27.73 -5.00 13.26
N ALA A 308 -27.84 -4.21 14.33
CA ALA A 308 -27.82 -4.74 15.70
C ALA A 308 -29.01 -5.71 15.97
N PHE A 309 -30.20 -5.38 15.47
CA PHE A 309 -31.38 -6.24 15.59
C PHE A 309 -31.23 -7.57 14.83
N LEU A 310 -30.55 -7.56 13.69
CA LEU A 310 -30.23 -8.77 12.91
C LEU A 310 -29.07 -9.61 13.48
N GLY A 311 -28.58 -9.24 14.67
CA GLY A 311 -27.55 -10.00 15.38
C GLY A 311 -26.11 -9.66 14.98
N TYR A 312 -25.90 -8.58 14.21
CA TYR A 312 -24.54 -8.10 13.95
C TYR A 312 -23.93 -7.55 15.26
N PRO A 313 -22.73 -8.00 15.66
CA PRO A 313 -22.15 -7.60 16.93
C PRO A 313 -21.84 -6.10 16.96
N THR A 314 -22.36 -5.43 17.97
CA THR A 314 -22.09 -3.99 18.23
C THR A 314 -20.86 -3.78 19.11
N SER A 315 -20.38 -4.83 19.78
CA SER A 315 -19.27 -4.78 20.73
C SER A 315 -18.01 -5.52 20.29
N LYS A 316 -18.06 -6.21 19.16
CA LYS A 316 -16.93 -6.99 18.59
C LYS A 316 -16.75 -6.64 17.14
N ASP A 317 -15.49 -6.69 16.69
CA ASP A 317 -15.20 -6.63 15.27
C ASP A 317 -15.82 -7.83 14.54
N LEU A 318 -16.26 -7.59 13.32
CA LEU A 318 -16.83 -8.63 12.45
C LEU A 318 -15.75 -9.27 11.60
N GLU A 319 -15.81 -10.59 11.44
CA GLU A 319 -15.02 -11.26 10.41
C GLU A 319 -15.55 -10.86 9.03
N PHE A 320 -14.66 -10.32 8.22
CA PHE A 320 -14.94 -9.79 6.88
C PHE A 320 -14.03 -10.46 5.83
N THR A 321 -13.77 -11.75 6.01
CA THR A 321 -12.90 -12.54 5.12
C THR A 321 -13.60 -12.87 3.80
N ALA A 322 -14.89 -13.20 3.86
CA ALA A 322 -15.69 -13.51 2.70
C ALA A 322 -16.24 -12.23 2.06
N VAL A 323 -15.73 -11.88 0.88
CA VAL A 323 -16.16 -10.69 0.10
C VAL A 323 -16.23 -11.05 -1.37
N SER A 324 -17.34 -10.72 -2.03
CA SER A 324 -17.45 -10.91 -3.47
C SER A 324 -16.49 -10.02 -4.23
N THR A 325 -15.76 -10.58 -5.18
CA THR A 325 -14.84 -9.85 -6.06
C THR A 325 -15.56 -8.90 -7.01
N SER A 326 -16.87 -9.06 -7.21
CA SER A 326 -17.68 -8.15 -8.03
C SER A 326 -17.70 -6.71 -7.52
N TRP A 327 -17.48 -6.48 -6.21
CA TRP A 327 -17.43 -5.14 -5.63
C TRP A 327 -16.26 -4.30 -6.12
N SER A 328 -15.16 -4.91 -6.48
CA SER A 328 -13.93 -4.20 -6.86
C SER A 328 -13.45 -4.52 -8.28
N GLY A 329 -13.71 -5.71 -8.80
CA GLY A 329 -13.26 -6.09 -10.14
C GLY A 329 -11.78 -5.79 -10.36
N ALA A 330 -11.43 -5.26 -11.51
CA ALA A 330 -10.08 -4.85 -11.87
C ALA A 330 -9.48 -3.76 -10.95
N ALA A 331 -10.34 -3.10 -10.17
CA ALA A 331 -9.90 -2.07 -9.24
C ALA A 331 -9.38 -2.61 -7.89
N GLY A 332 -9.59 -3.90 -7.56
CA GLY A 332 -9.23 -4.34 -6.21
C GLY A 332 -9.34 -5.81 -5.88
N SER A 333 -9.51 -6.72 -6.85
CA SER A 333 -9.86 -8.11 -6.54
C SER A 333 -8.70 -9.09 -6.47
N LEU A 334 -7.49 -8.70 -6.86
CA LEU A 334 -6.33 -9.59 -6.81
C LEU A 334 -5.95 -9.95 -5.36
N ALA A 335 -5.38 -11.13 -5.22
CA ALA A 335 -4.83 -11.65 -3.98
C ALA A 335 -3.57 -12.49 -4.27
N GLY A 336 -2.75 -12.66 -3.26
CA GLY A 336 -1.53 -13.44 -3.29
C GLY A 336 -0.74 -13.26 -2.00
N ASN A 337 0.43 -13.84 -1.90
CA ASN A 337 1.32 -13.70 -0.76
C ASN A 337 2.24 -12.49 -0.87
N ILE A 338 3.04 -12.23 0.16
CA ILE A 338 3.93 -11.06 0.21
C ILE A 338 5.11 -11.17 -0.75
N GLU A 339 5.64 -12.38 -0.97
CA GLU A 339 6.79 -12.59 -1.84
C GLU A 339 6.43 -12.24 -3.28
N ASP A 340 5.31 -12.73 -3.77
CA ASP A 340 4.82 -12.44 -5.11
C ASP A 340 4.45 -10.95 -5.27
N PHE A 341 3.92 -10.33 -4.20
CA PHE A 341 3.64 -8.90 -4.24
C PHE A 341 4.92 -8.05 -4.35
N VAL A 342 6.00 -8.46 -3.68
CA VAL A 342 7.31 -7.80 -3.79
C VAL A 342 7.95 -8.05 -5.15
N ARG A 343 7.87 -9.28 -5.69
CA ARG A 343 8.34 -9.59 -7.06
C ARG A 343 7.60 -8.77 -8.12
N PHE A 344 6.28 -8.62 -7.95
CA PHE A 344 5.50 -7.69 -8.76
C PHE A 344 6.05 -6.26 -8.67
N GLY A 345 6.28 -5.75 -7.45
CA GLY A 345 6.83 -4.41 -7.24
C GLY A 345 8.18 -4.21 -7.91
N LYS A 346 9.05 -5.24 -7.87
CA LYS A 346 10.34 -5.24 -8.59
C LYS A 346 10.14 -5.19 -10.10
N ALA A 347 9.30 -6.05 -10.64
CA ALA A 347 8.99 -6.09 -12.09
C ALA A 347 8.42 -4.75 -12.58
N LEU A 348 7.57 -4.13 -11.77
CA LEU A 348 7.03 -2.80 -12.03
C LEU A 348 8.13 -1.73 -12.06
N TYR A 349 9.08 -1.78 -11.12
CA TYR A 349 10.22 -0.86 -11.06
C TYR A 349 11.16 -1.04 -12.25
N ASP A 350 11.45 -2.29 -12.60
CA ASP A 350 12.34 -2.66 -13.72
C ASP A 350 11.71 -2.38 -15.10
N GLY A 351 10.39 -2.20 -15.18
CA GLY A 351 9.67 -1.95 -16.43
C GLY A 351 9.45 -3.22 -17.28
N THR A 352 9.24 -4.37 -16.63
CA THR A 352 9.19 -5.69 -17.28
C THR A 352 8.24 -5.77 -18.49
N PHE A 353 7.14 -5.02 -18.49
CA PHE A 353 6.13 -5.04 -19.56
C PHE A 353 6.27 -3.91 -20.57
N LEU A 354 7.12 -2.91 -20.31
CA LEU A 354 7.10 -1.64 -21.00
C LEU A 354 8.43 -1.38 -21.70
N SER A 355 8.39 -0.70 -22.84
CA SER A 355 9.58 -0.11 -23.45
C SER A 355 10.23 0.89 -22.49
N GLU A 356 11.49 1.21 -22.70
CA GLU A 356 12.21 2.20 -21.90
C GLU A 356 11.51 3.57 -21.96
N GLU A 357 10.99 3.96 -23.14
CA GLU A 357 10.25 5.18 -23.33
C GLU A 357 8.95 5.20 -22.54
N MET A 358 8.13 4.15 -22.60
CA MET A 358 6.89 4.04 -21.84
C MET A 358 7.15 3.97 -20.34
N GLN A 359 8.20 3.27 -19.90
CA GLN A 359 8.61 3.20 -18.52
C GLN A 359 9.05 4.57 -17.99
N GLN A 360 9.77 5.35 -18.79
CA GLN A 360 10.16 6.72 -18.45
C GLN A 360 8.93 7.63 -18.34
N LEU A 361 8.04 7.56 -19.33
CA LEU A 361 6.77 8.28 -19.35
C LEU A 361 5.93 7.98 -18.11
N ARG A 362 5.85 6.69 -17.72
CA ARG A 362 5.15 6.27 -16.49
C ARG A 362 5.73 6.91 -15.24
N LYS A 363 7.06 7.10 -15.18
CA LYS A 363 7.73 7.72 -14.03
C LYS A 363 7.55 9.23 -13.99
N GLU A 364 7.42 9.87 -15.15
CA GLU A 364 7.37 11.34 -15.28
C GLU A 364 5.94 11.91 -15.23
N ILE A 365 4.96 11.16 -15.70
CA ILE A 365 3.56 11.62 -15.63
C ILE A 365 3.07 11.57 -14.19
N PHE A 366 3.32 12.65 -13.49
CA PHE A 366 2.57 13.02 -12.29
C PHE A 366 1.57 14.09 -12.71
N THR A 367 0.29 13.84 -12.45
CA THR A 367 -0.72 14.86 -12.65
C THR A 367 -0.38 16.10 -11.84
N THR A 368 -0.25 17.22 -12.51
CA THR A 368 -0.38 18.52 -11.87
C THR A 368 -1.82 18.62 -11.39
N TYR A 369 -2.02 18.59 -10.09
CA TYR A 369 -3.33 18.59 -9.47
C TYR A 369 -4.17 19.79 -9.87
N VAL A 370 -5.40 19.51 -10.26
CA VAL A 370 -6.54 20.36 -9.95
C VAL A 370 -7.37 19.57 -8.94
N GLU A 371 -7.29 19.94 -7.68
CA GLU A 371 -8.04 19.33 -6.60
C GLU A 371 -9.52 19.63 -6.82
N TYR A 372 -10.32 18.59 -7.12
CA TYR A 372 -11.77 18.68 -7.05
C TYR A 372 -12.17 18.23 -5.65
N GLU A 373 -12.50 19.17 -4.79
CA GLU A 373 -13.15 18.90 -3.51
C GLU A 373 -14.67 18.85 -3.70
N PRO A 374 -15.32 17.68 -3.60
CA PRO A 374 -16.74 17.66 -3.30
C PRO A 374 -16.92 18.19 -1.88
N ALA A 375 -17.74 19.21 -1.72
CA ALA A 375 -18.08 19.79 -0.43
C ALA A 375 -18.66 18.72 0.52
N GLY A 376 -17.86 18.20 1.44
CA GLY A 376 -18.24 17.20 2.44
C GLY A 376 -17.40 17.30 3.69
N PRO A 377 -17.93 16.93 4.89
CA PRO A 377 -17.36 17.24 6.19
C PRO A 377 -16.11 16.45 6.60
N HIS A 378 -15.44 15.76 5.69
CA HIS A 378 -14.34 14.83 6.03
C HIS A 378 -12.97 15.17 5.43
N GLN A 379 -12.81 16.37 4.89
CA GLN A 379 -11.57 16.72 4.19
C GLN A 379 -10.79 17.79 4.95
N GLY A 380 -9.76 17.32 5.65
CA GLY A 380 -8.60 18.15 5.90
C GLY A 380 -7.70 18.13 4.65
N PRO A 381 -6.83 19.14 4.42
CA PRO A 381 -6.01 19.24 3.23
C PRO A 381 -5.01 18.07 3.19
N GLY A 382 -5.32 17.05 2.41
CA GLY A 382 -4.47 15.90 2.13
C GLY A 382 -4.14 15.89 0.65
N TRP A 383 -2.89 16.17 0.31
CA TRP A 383 -2.38 16.03 -1.03
C TRP A 383 -2.25 14.55 -1.38
N MET A 384 -3.09 14.03 -2.26
CA MET A 384 -2.87 12.74 -2.91
C MET A 384 -2.48 12.95 -4.36
N GLY A 385 -1.27 12.54 -4.73
CA GLY A 385 -0.77 12.49 -6.09
C GLY A 385 -1.22 11.21 -6.79
N PHE A 386 -1.99 11.33 -7.87
CA PHE A 386 -2.26 10.22 -8.76
C PHE A 386 -1.39 10.39 -10.01
N GLY A 387 -0.47 9.50 -10.23
CA GLY A 387 0.29 9.39 -11.45
C GLY A 387 0.11 7.99 -12.01
N LEU A 388 0.69 7.71 -13.16
CA LEU A 388 0.75 6.35 -13.73
C LEU A 388 1.45 5.36 -12.78
N ASN A 389 2.18 5.87 -11.80
CA ASN A 389 2.75 5.16 -10.66
C ASN A 389 1.86 5.24 -9.42
N SER A 390 0.55 5.17 -9.55
CA SER A 390 -0.35 5.21 -8.40
C SER A 390 0.16 4.27 -7.33
N ILE A 391 0.89 4.82 -6.35
CA ILE A 391 1.32 4.05 -5.19
C ILE A 391 0.04 3.67 -4.49
N CYS A 392 -0.25 2.41 -4.56
CA CYS A 392 -1.39 1.87 -3.90
C CYS A 392 -1.15 1.93 -2.40
N TRP A 393 -1.79 2.85 -1.76
CA TRP A 393 -2.00 2.78 -0.35
C TRP A 393 -3.09 1.75 -0.12
N GLY A 394 -2.70 0.49 -0.09
CA GLY A 394 -3.53 -0.61 0.37
C GLY A 394 -3.72 -0.49 1.87
N ALA A 395 -4.40 0.56 2.29
CA ALA A 395 -4.89 0.66 3.65
C ALA A 395 -6.36 0.28 3.64
N TRP A 396 -6.63 -0.95 3.88
CA TRP A 396 -7.83 -1.31 4.59
C TRP A 396 -7.75 -0.69 5.98
N GLN A 397 -8.43 0.44 6.12
CA GLN A 397 -8.78 1.14 7.36
C GLN A 397 -7.70 1.18 8.44
N GLY A 398 -6.91 2.20 8.39
CA GLY A 398 -6.10 2.56 9.54
C GLY A 398 -5.05 3.60 9.20
N TRP A 399 -5.47 4.86 9.07
CA TRP A 399 -4.65 6.03 9.37
C TRP A 399 -3.22 6.04 8.78
N CYS A 400 -3.07 6.53 7.56
CA CYS A 400 -1.85 7.23 7.21
C CYS A 400 -1.95 8.69 7.70
N ARG A 401 -1.47 8.95 8.90
CA ARG A 401 -0.99 10.30 9.22
C ARG A 401 0.36 10.44 8.53
N GLN A 402 0.46 11.37 7.59
CA GLN A 402 1.76 11.85 7.14
C GLN A 402 2.48 12.49 8.32
N PRO A 403 3.81 12.28 8.49
CA PRO A 403 4.59 13.13 9.37
C PRO A 403 4.51 14.56 8.85
N GLU A 404 4.19 15.50 9.72
CA GLU A 404 4.21 16.93 9.45
C GLU A 404 5.60 17.33 8.89
N ARG A 405 5.71 17.47 7.60
CA ARG A 405 6.88 18.12 7.00
C ARG A 405 6.67 19.61 7.12
N GLY A 406 7.51 20.23 7.95
CA GLY A 406 7.56 21.65 8.15
C GLY A 406 7.56 22.42 6.82
N ARG A 407 6.72 23.44 6.77
CA ARG A 407 6.62 24.41 5.68
C ARG A 407 8.00 24.99 5.40
N ARG A 408 8.65 24.60 4.30
CA ARG A 408 9.69 25.43 3.66
C ARG A 408 9.12 25.94 2.36
N GLY A 409 8.89 27.26 2.33
CA GLY A 409 8.34 27.97 1.18
C GLY A 409 9.25 27.86 -0.04
N TRP A 410 8.70 27.41 -1.13
CA TRP A 410 9.30 27.56 -2.45
C TRP A 410 8.94 28.93 -2.99
N ARG A 411 9.94 29.84 -2.98
CA ARG A 411 9.84 31.10 -3.73
C ARG A 411 10.02 30.78 -5.22
N ARG A 412 9.06 31.19 -6.03
CA ARG A 412 9.19 31.24 -7.48
C ARG A 412 10.35 32.17 -7.83
N ARG A 413 11.32 31.69 -8.61
CA ARG A 413 12.16 32.55 -9.43
C ARG A 413 11.54 32.63 -10.82
N ARG A 414 11.45 33.88 -11.32
CA ARG A 414 11.00 34.22 -12.68
C ARG A 414 12.03 33.76 -13.71
#